data_043110c9d674a236f0852db0e18e49a5
#
_entry.id   043110c9d674a236f0852db0e18e49a5
#
_cell.length_a   1.000
_cell.length_b   1.000
_cell.length_c   1.000
_cell.angle_alpha   90.00
_cell.angle_beta   90.00
_cell.angle_gamma   90.00
#
_symmetry.space_group_name_H-M   'P 1'
#
loop_
_entity.id
_entity.type
_entity.pdbx_description
1 polymer ?
#
loop_
_entity_poly.entity_id
_entity_poly.type
_entity_poly.pdbx_seq_one_letter_code
_entity_poly.pdbx_strand_id
1 'polypeptide(L)'
;VFSSPANRALHTATIMMNKLQLPIHKLNVDSALYTFDSDDIIDYVFALDDALDKVVLVGHNPAFTFTLNHFSNAGISHMRTAGLAKVSFDVNSWTHVNKGAFELGQPNDI
;
A
#
# COMPACT_ATOMS: atom_id res chain seq x y z
N VAL A 1 -6.88 3.80 5.54
CA VAL A 1 -6.81 3.12 4.23
C VAL A 1 -6.94 4.15 3.13
N PHE A 2 -6.02 4.13 2.20
CA PHE A 2 -6.00 5.01 1.02
C PHE A 2 -6.12 4.15 -0.23
N SER A 3 -7.04 4.49 -1.12
CA SER A 3 -7.31 3.69 -2.32
C SER A 3 -7.39 4.56 -3.56
N SER A 4 -6.91 4.00 -4.67
CA SER A 4 -7.23 4.51 -6.00
C SER A 4 -8.75 4.52 -6.20
N PRO A 5 -9.29 5.47 -6.99
CA PRO A 5 -10.72 5.53 -7.30
C PRO A 5 -11.22 4.46 -8.27
N ALA A 6 -10.33 3.69 -8.88
CA ALA A 6 -10.73 2.64 -9.82
C ALA A 6 -11.57 1.56 -9.10
N ASN A 7 -12.57 1.02 -9.78
CA ASN A 7 -13.52 0.06 -9.19
C ASN A 7 -12.83 -1.17 -8.59
N ARG A 8 -11.82 -1.71 -9.25
CA ARG A 8 -11.07 -2.88 -8.77
C ARG A 8 -10.34 -2.57 -7.47
N ALA A 9 -9.75 -1.38 -7.37
CA ALA A 9 -9.05 -0.96 -6.16
C ALA A 9 -10.03 -0.72 -5.01
N LEU A 10 -11.14 -0.05 -5.26
CA LEU A 10 -12.17 0.20 -4.25
C LEU A 10 -12.77 -1.10 -3.72
N HIS A 11 -12.98 -2.08 -4.60
CA HIS A 11 -13.48 -3.39 -4.18
C HIS A 11 -12.49 -4.07 -3.22
N THR A 12 -11.21 -4.08 -3.57
CA THR A 12 -10.14 -4.63 -2.71
C THR A 12 -10.05 -3.88 -1.39
N ALA A 13 -10.09 -2.54 -1.43
CA ALA A 13 -10.05 -1.71 -0.23
C ALA A 13 -11.21 -2.02 0.71
N THR A 14 -12.41 -2.21 0.18
CA THR A 14 -13.60 -2.56 0.95
C THR A 14 -13.44 -3.91 1.65
N ILE A 15 -12.90 -4.91 0.94
CA ILE A 15 -12.60 -6.22 1.52
C ILE A 15 -11.61 -6.07 2.67
N MET A 16 -10.53 -5.31 2.47
CA MET A 16 -9.52 -5.06 3.49
C MET A 16 -10.12 -4.39 4.73
N MET A 17 -10.95 -3.38 4.53
CA MET A 17 -11.59 -2.67 5.65
C MET A 17 -12.51 -3.60 6.44
N ASN A 18 -13.23 -4.48 5.76
CA ASN A 18 -14.08 -5.48 6.41
C ASN A 18 -13.24 -6.45 7.25
N LYS A 19 -12.13 -6.94 6.70
CA LYS A 19 -11.22 -7.85 7.42
C LYS A 19 -10.59 -7.19 8.64
N LEU A 20 -10.23 -5.92 8.54
CA LEU A 20 -9.62 -5.16 9.62
C LEU A 20 -10.66 -4.55 10.58
N GLN A 21 -11.96 -4.75 10.32
CA GLN A 21 -13.06 -4.20 11.12
C GLN A 21 -12.96 -2.68 11.26
N LEU A 22 -12.62 -2.00 10.17
CA LEU A 22 -12.51 -0.56 10.13
C LEU A 22 -13.81 0.07 9.62
N PRO A 23 -14.26 1.19 10.22
CA PRO A 23 -15.44 1.89 9.73
C PRO A 23 -15.17 2.59 8.40
N ILE A 24 -16.22 2.77 7.59
CA ILE A 24 -16.09 3.30 6.23
C ILE A 24 -15.46 4.70 6.19
N HIS A 25 -15.58 5.49 7.23
CA HIS A 25 -14.98 6.83 7.26
C HIS A 25 -13.44 6.81 7.33
N LYS A 26 -12.85 5.64 7.58
CA LYS A 26 -11.38 5.44 7.51
C LYS A 26 -10.89 5.19 6.08
N LEU A 27 -11.79 5.07 5.11
CA LEU A 27 -11.43 4.94 3.71
C LEU A 27 -11.24 6.33 3.09
N ASN A 28 -10.06 6.55 2.52
CA ASN A 28 -9.72 7.76 1.78
C ASN A 28 -9.49 7.39 0.33
N VAL A 29 -10.27 7.93 -0.58
CA VAL A 29 -10.12 7.72 -2.02
C VAL A 29 -9.27 8.85 -2.57
N ASP A 30 -8.16 8.51 -3.21
CA ASP A 30 -7.21 9.50 -3.69
C ASP A 30 -6.78 9.16 -5.13
N SER A 31 -7.04 10.09 -6.05
CA SER A 31 -6.69 9.91 -7.46
C SER A 31 -5.19 9.82 -7.70
N ALA A 32 -4.36 10.30 -6.78
CA ALA A 32 -2.91 10.16 -6.87
C ALA A 32 -2.46 8.70 -6.87
N LEU A 33 -3.27 7.79 -6.33
CA LEU A 33 -3.00 6.35 -6.34
C LEU A 33 -3.43 5.67 -7.65
N TYR A 34 -4.10 6.37 -8.52
CA TYR A 34 -4.44 5.86 -9.85
C TYR A 34 -3.28 6.12 -10.79
N THR A 35 -2.25 5.31 -10.66
CA THR A 35 -0.99 5.44 -11.41
C THR A 35 -0.37 4.06 -11.64
N PHE A 36 0.44 3.96 -12.69
CA PHE A 36 1.26 2.77 -12.96
C PHE A 36 2.74 3.06 -12.75
N ASP A 37 3.10 4.27 -12.33
CA ASP A 37 4.46 4.70 -12.07
C ASP A 37 4.79 4.58 -10.58
N SER A 38 5.81 3.78 -10.25
CA SER A 38 6.23 3.58 -8.87
C SER A 38 6.75 4.86 -8.21
N ASP A 39 7.31 5.79 -8.96
CA ASP A 39 7.78 7.07 -8.40
C ASP A 39 6.62 7.84 -7.76
N ASP A 40 5.43 7.79 -8.35
CA ASP A 40 4.26 8.44 -7.77
C ASP A 40 3.87 7.81 -6.44
N ILE A 41 3.96 6.49 -6.32
CA ILE A 41 3.63 5.78 -5.08
C ILE A 41 4.69 6.02 -4.01
N ILE A 42 5.97 6.02 -4.40
CA ILE A 42 7.08 6.30 -3.48
C ILE A 42 6.94 7.71 -2.91
N ASP A 43 6.65 8.69 -3.75
CA ASP A 43 6.40 10.08 -3.32
C ASP A 43 5.19 10.16 -2.39
N TYR A 44 4.15 9.37 -2.67
CA TYR A 44 2.96 9.31 -1.83
C TYR A 44 3.30 8.82 -0.42
N VAL A 45 4.13 7.78 -0.32
CA VAL A 45 4.58 7.25 0.98
C VAL A 45 5.36 8.31 1.76
N PHE A 46 6.28 9.00 1.10
CA PHE A 46 7.07 10.05 1.77
C PHE A 46 6.21 11.23 2.24
N ALA A 47 5.08 11.47 1.61
CA ALA A 47 4.17 12.55 1.96
C ALA A 47 3.12 12.19 3.01
N LEU A 48 3.09 10.95 3.48
CA LEU A 48 2.13 10.51 4.50
C LEU A 48 2.32 11.29 5.81
N ASP A 49 1.21 11.53 6.51
CA ASP A 49 1.21 12.18 7.82
C ASP A 49 1.90 11.28 8.83
N ASP A 50 2.90 11.82 9.55
CA ASP A 50 3.66 11.09 10.56
C ASP A 50 2.82 10.68 11.77
N ALA A 51 1.62 11.24 11.93
CA ALA A 51 0.67 10.78 12.95
C ALA A 51 0.10 9.38 12.63
N LEU A 52 0.26 8.91 11.39
CA LEU A 52 -0.20 7.58 10.97
C LEU A 52 0.91 6.57 11.19
N ASP A 53 0.65 5.55 12.01
CA ASP A 53 1.59 4.46 12.27
C ASP A 53 1.45 3.32 11.27
N LYS A 54 0.21 3.04 10.86
CA LYS A 54 -0.12 1.94 9.96
C LYS A 54 -0.98 2.46 8.83
N VAL A 55 -0.55 2.19 7.61
CA VAL A 55 -1.22 2.66 6.41
C VAL A 55 -1.42 1.49 5.46
N VAL A 56 -2.59 1.41 4.86
CA VAL A 56 -2.89 0.48 3.77
C VAL A 56 -3.08 1.29 2.51
N LEU A 57 -2.32 0.96 1.48
CA LEU A 57 -2.44 1.57 0.15
C LEU A 57 -2.98 0.54 -0.82
N VAL A 58 -3.97 0.91 -1.61
CA VAL A 58 -4.56 0.04 -2.62
C VAL A 58 -4.49 0.74 -3.98
N GLY A 59 -3.87 0.09 -4.94
CA GLY A 59 -3.66 0.67 -6.26
C GLY A 59 -3.35 -0.39 -7.31
N HIS A 60 -2.40 -0.10 -8.16
CA HIS A 60 -2.21 -0.82 -9.43
C HIS A 60 -0.77 -1.28 -9.63
N ASN A 61 -0.61 -2.39 -10.36
CA ASN A 61 0.68 -2.81 -10.87
C ASN A 61 0.91 -2.22 -12.27
N PRO A 62 2.18 -2.02 -12.67
CA PRO A 62 3.41 -2.44 -11.98
C PRO A 62 3.89 -1.51 -10.87
N ALA A 63 3.21 -0.38 -10.63
CA ALA A 63 3.66 0.62 -9.65
C ALA A 63 3.89 0.00 -8.27
N PHE A 64 2.97 -0.83 -7.79
CA PHE A 64 3.05 -1.42 -6.45
C PHE A 64 4.13 -2.48 -6.35
N THR A 65 4.35 -3.28 -7.40
CA THR A 65 5.45 -4.25 -7.44
C THR A 65 6.81 -3.54 -7.30
N PHE A 66 7.04 -2.49 -8.07
CA PHE A 66 8.30 -1.75 -8.02
C PHE A 66 8.46 -0.99 -6.71
N THR A 67 7.36 -0.48 -6.15
CA THR A 67 7.38 0.18 -4.84
C THR A 67 7.78 -0.81 -3.73
N LEU A 68 7.22 -2.02 -3.74
CA LEU A 68 7.61 -3.05 -2.79
C LEU A 68 9.10 -3.36 -2.90
N ASN A 69 9.62 -3.52 -4.12
CA ASN A 69 11.05 -3.79 -4.34
C ASN A 69 11.94 -2.62 -3.92
N HIS A 70 11.43 -1.40 -4.03
CA HIS A 70 12.15 -0.20 -3.58
C HIS A 70 12.29 -0.17 -2.05
N PHE A 71 11.21 -0.52 -1.32
CA PHE A 71 11.17 -0.43 0.14
C PHE A 71 11.51 -1.75 0.83
N SER A 72 11.92 -2.78 0.09
CA SER A 72 12.25 -4.08 0.68
C SER A 72 13.27 -4.80 -0.21
N ASN A 73 13.77 -5.93 0.29
CA ASN A 73 14.67 -6.80 -0.46
C ASN A 73 13.90 -7.98 -1.10
N ALA A 74 12.60 -7.82 -1.34
CA ALA A 74 11.76 -8.90 -1.87
C ALA A 74 12.21 -9.37 -3.26
N GLY A 75 12.61 -8.43 -4.14
CA GLY A 75 13.14 -8.76 -5.47
C GLY A 75 12.14 -9.53 -6.34
N ILE A 76 10.84 -9.27 -6.20
CA ILE A 76 9.81 -9.97 -6.97
C ILE A 76 9.62 -9.34 -8.35
N SER A 77 9.26 -10.16 -9.34
CA SER A 77 9.02 -9.66 -10.70
C SER A 77 7.60 -9.13 -10.89
N HIS A 78 6.64 -9.64 -10.11
CA HIS A 78 5.24 -9.24 -10.22
C HIS A 78 4.46 -9.66 -8.97
N MET A 79 3.69 -8.72 -8.39
CA MET A 79 2.73 -9.06 -7.35
C MET A 79 1.50 -9.70 -7.99
N ARG A 80 0.99 -10.76 -7.37
CA ARG A 80 -0.22 -11.43 -7.82
C ARG A 80 -1.40 -10.47 -7.74
N THR A 81 -2.40 -10.65 -8.62
CA THR A 81 -3.69 -9.97 -8.51
C THR A 81 -4.28 -10.25 -7.11
N ALA A 82 -4.76 -9.21 -6.46
CA ALA A 82 -5.21 -9.27 -5.07
C ALA A 82 -4.13 -9.75 -4.08
N GLY A 83 -2.86 -9.68 -4.47
CA GLY A 83 -1.74 -9.96 -3.57
C GLY A 83 -1.59 -8.87 -2.53
N LEU A 84 -1.07 -9.25 -1.37
CA LEU A 84 -0.82 -8.35 -0.25
C LEU A 84 0.67 -8.36 0.08
N ALA A 85 1.25 -7.19 0.27
CA ALA A 85 2.59 -7.05 0.82
C ALA A 85 2.52 -6.14 2.03
N LYS A 86 3.19 -6.56 3.10
CA LYS A 86 3.36 -5.75 4.31
C LYS A 86 4.83 -5.42 4.43
N VAL A 87 5.14 -4.14 4.61
CA VAL A 87 6.52 -3.68 4.85
C VAL A 87 6.54 -2.93 6.16
N SER A 88 7.49 -3.29 7.03
CA SER A 88 7.64 -2.68 8.35
C SER A 88 8.96 -1.92 8.40
N PHE A 89 8.91 -0.71 8.96
CA PHE A 89 10.05 0.17 9.07
C PHE A 89 10.28 0.57 10.53
N ASP A 90 11.53 0.66 10.93
CA ASP A 90 11.92 1.11 12.26
C ASP A 90 12.39 2.57 12.19
N VAL A 91 11.45 3.47 11.90
CA VAL A 91 11.69 4.91 11.77
C VAL A 91 10.52 5.69 12.36
N ASN A 92 10.74 6.98 12.65
CA ASN A 92 9.74 7.85 13.25
C ASN A 92 9.01 8.75 12.24
N SER A 93 9.43 8.74 10.98
CA SER A 93 8.83 9.57 9.94
C SER A 93 8.80 8.83 8.62
N TRP A 94 7.71 9.01 7.86
CA TRP A 94 7.58 8.44 6.53
C TRP A 94 8.62 8.98 5.55
N THR A 95 9.16 10.16 5.79
CA THR A 95 10.25 10.70 4.96
C THR A 95 11.57 9.94 5.13
N HIS A 96 11.71 9.17 6.20
CA HIS A 96 12.92 8.40 6.50
C HIS A 96 12.84 6.93 6.15
N VAL A 97 11.71 6.46 5.60
CA VAL A 97 11.59 5.04 5.22
C VAL A 97 12.58 4.68 4.11
N ASN A 98 13.13 3.50 4.22
CA ASN A 98 14.08 2.96 3.26
C ASN A 98 13.76 1.47 3.09
N LYS A 99 14.73 0.58 3.25
CA LYS A 99 14.47 -0.86 3.17
C LYS A 99 13.87 -1.35 4.49
N GLY A 100 12.74 -2.04 4.42
CA GLY A 100 12.05 -2.60 5.57
C GLY A 100 11.92 -4.12 5.49
N ALA A 101 11.45 -4.71 6.58
CA ALA A 101 11.08 -6.13 6.61
C ALA A 101 9.76 -6.33 5.89
N PHE A 102 9.65 -7.36 5.07
CA PHE A 102 8.46 -7.60 4.25
C PHE A 102 7.85 -8.97 4.49
N GLU A 103 6.55 -9.06 4.25
CA GLU A 103 5.77 -10.30 4.22
C GLU A 103 4.83 -10.23 3.02
N LEU A 104 4.67 -11.36 2.33
CA LEU A 104 3.75 -11.49 1.19
C LEU A 104 2.57 -12.38 1.59
N GLY A 105 1.38 -12.06 1.07
CA GLY A 105 0.19 -12.85 1.37
C GLY A 105 -0.98 -12.50 0.46
N GLN A 106 -2.17 -12.84 0.94
CA GLN A 106 -3.45 -12.57 0.31
C GLN A 106 -4.32 -11.80 1.30
N PRO A 107 -5.36 -11.08 0.84
CA PRO A 107 -6.26 -10.39 1.77
C PRO A 107 -6.87 -11.29 2.85
N ASN A 108 -7.08 -12.58 2.56
CA ASN A 108 -7.60 -13.53 3.56
C ASN A 108 -6.63 -13.83 4.69
N ASP A 109 -5.36 -13.49 4.54
CA ASP A 109 -4.31 -13.79 5.53
C ASP A 109 -4.23 -12.74 6.64
N ILE A 110 -5.07 -11.74 6.57
CA ILE A 110 -5.08 -10.64 7.55
C ILE A 110 -5.80 -11.06 8.83
#